data_e5b0c4d0f3775cc65d84c98df33129dc
#
_entry.id   e5b0c4d0f3775cc65d84c98df33129dc
#
_cell.length_a   1.000
_cell.length_b   1.000
_cell.length_c   1.000
_cell.angle_alpha   90.00
_cell.angle_beta   90.00
_cell.angle_gamma   90.00
#
_symmetry.space_group_name_H-M   'P 1'
#
loop_
_entity.id
_entity.type
_entity.pdbx_description
1 polymer ?
#
loop_
_entity_poly.entity_id
_entity_poly.type
_entity_poly.pdbx_seq_one_letter_code
_entity_poly.pdbx_strand_id
1 'polypeptide(L)'
;MLYLFSMLVLLLLIIIVIFVIYYIIQIREKVPKNVHQIYMQGRDKLPNFVKDVIEQNKKENPEYTFMFYDYDDIKKYIYQNTNEKIIKCFEKINPECYTCISDFFRYIIVYNEGGIYLDVKTKINIPLSQWVMGDKIHIGIWLWNDYTELDEYYDIDHKPKGNKKQMLQSVFMFPKRHPLLKGVIDDMCHQINYNKSNDILEITGPNMYTKSIAPKLKYYNYSIYEEDGELYNNNITFDGTHGKYYEYMNNNKLHWSKKKDKVLI
;
A
#
# COMPACT_ATOMS: atom_id res chain seq x y z
N MET A 1 38.61 -11.51 -43.60
CA MET A 1 37.80 -12.62 -43.06
C MET A 1 37.66 -12.52 -41.54
N LEU A 2 38.75 -12.37 -40.78
CA LEU A 2 38.70 -12.29 -39.30
C LEU A 2 37.88 -11.08 -38.78
N TYR A 3 38.02 -9.89 -39.38
CA TYR A 3 37.27 -8.68 -39.03
C TYR A 3 35.75 -8.81 -39.26
N LEU A 4 35.35 -9.47 -40.34
CA LEU A 4 33.93 -9.69 -40.63
C LEU A 4 33.30 -10.67 -39.63
N PHE A 5 34.06 -11.69 -39.24
CA PHE A 5 33.63 -12.67 -38.24
C PHE A 5 33.51 -12.03 -36.85
N SER A 6 34.43 -11.18 -36.42
CA SER A 6 34.37 -10.47 -35.14
C SER A 6 33.22 -9.47 -35.10
N MET A 7 32.91 -8.77 -36.20
CA MET A 7 31.73 -7.89 -36.30
C MET A 7 30.40 -8.68 -36.21
N LEU A 8 30.34 -9.86 -36.85
CA LEU A 8 29.13 -10.71 -36.78
C LEU A 8 28.90 -11.23 -35.34
N VAL A 9 29.95 -11.64 -34.66
CA VAL A 9 29.87 -12.09 -33.25
C VAL A 9 29.43 -10.94 -32.33
N LEU A 10 29.97 -9.75 -32.53
CA LEU A 10 29.58 -8.57 -31.74
C LEU A 10 28.12 -8.21 -31.99
N LEU A 11 27.65 -8.24 -33.23
CA LEU A 11 26.28 -7.98 -33.59
C LEU A 11 25.32 -9.02 -32.95
N LEU A 12 25.70 -10.30 -32.95
CA LEU A 12 24.94 -11.36 -32.31
C LEU A 12 24.83 -11.16 -30.80
N LEU A 13 25.92 -10.77 -30.14
CA LEU A 13 25.95 -10.47 -28.71
C LEU A 13 25.01 -9.28 -28.36
N ILE A 14 25.04 -8.23 -29.17
CA ILE A 14 24.16 -7.07 -29.00
C ILE A 14 22.69 -7.48 -29.14
N ILE A 15 22.35 -8.30 -30.13
CA ILE A 15 20.99 -8.82 -30.33
C ILE A 15 20.55 -9.67 -29.13
N ILE A 16 21.41 -10.53 -28.62
CA ILE A 16 21.13 -11.35 -27.44
C ILE A 16 20.90 -10.46 -26.21
N VAL A 17 21.74 -9.46 -25.99
CA VAL A 17 21.58 -8.51 -24.88
C VAL A 17 20.24 -7.74 -25.00
N ILE A 18 19.92 -7.26 -26.18
CA ILE A 18 18.63 -6.57 -26.44
C ILE A 18 17.47 -7.52 -26.18
N PHE A 19 17.56 -8.77 -26.63
CA PHE A 19 16.51 -9.77 -26.42
C PHE A 19 16.35 -10.14 -24.95
N VAL A 20 17.46 -10.26 -24.21
CA VAL A 20 17.45 -10.50 -22.76
C VAL A 20 16.86 -9.30 -22.02
N ILE A 21 17.25 -8.08 -22.38
CA ILE A 21 16.68 -6.85 -21.81
C ILE A 21 15.18 -6.77 -22.13
N TYR A 22 14.79 -7.02 -23.39
CA TYR A 22 13.38 -7.07 -23.79
C TYR A 22 12.60 -8.12 -23.01
N TYR A 23 13.17 -9.33 -22.84
CA TYR A 23 12.56 -10.42 -22.08
C TYR A 23 12.45 -10.09 -20.59
N ILE A 24 13.46 -9.45 -19.99
CA ILE A 24 13.43 -8.96 -18.60
C ILE A 24 12.36 -7.86 -18.44
N ILE A 25 12.21 -6.96 -19.42
CA ILE A 25 11.16 -5.93 -19.43
C ILE A 25 9.77 -6.56 -19.57
N GLN A 26 9.61 -7.65 -20.32
CA GLN A 26 8.33 -8.35 -20.49
C GLN A 26 7.95 -9.21 -19.27
N ILE A 27 8.94 -9.66 -18.46
CA ILE A 27 8.67 -10.29 -17.15
C ILE A 27 8.50 -9.21 -16.09
N ARG A 28 7.67 -8.19 -16.37
CA ARG A 28 7.18 -7.33 -15.30
C ARG A 28 6.29 -8.19 -14.41
N GLU A 29 6.69 -8.29 -13.14
CA GLU A 29 5.90 -9.06 -12.17
C GLU A 29 4.49 -8.48 -12.11
N LYS A 30 3.50 -9.32 -12.43
CA LYS A 30 2.09 -8.97 -12.28
C LYS A 30 1.76 -8.78 -10.81
N VAL A 31 0.74 -7.96 -10.53
CA VAL A 31 0.16 -7.90 -9.18
C VAL A 31 -0.37 -9.29 -8.82
N PRO A 32 0.17 -9.96 -7.78
CA PRO A 32 -0.34 -11.26 -7.35
C PRO A 32 -1.79 -11.20 -6.89
N LYS A 33 -2.50 -12.32 -7.04
CA LYS A 33 -3.90 -12.46 -6.60
C LYS A 33 -4.03 -12.70 -5.09
N ASN A 34 -3.31 -11.88 -4.31
CA ASN A 34 -3.31 -11.89 -2.85
C ASN A 34 -3.99 -10.63 -2.33
N VAL A 35 -4.92 -10.76 -1.39
CA VAL A 35 -5.54 -9.65 -0.67
C VAL A 35 -5.14 -9.72 0.79
N HIS A 36 -4.43 -8.71 1.27
CA HIS A 36 -3.93 -8.61 2.64
C HIS A 36 -4.84 -7.70 3.46
N GLN A 37 -5.33 -8.19 4.59
CA GLN A 37 -6.19 -7.47 5.51
C GLN A 37 -5.64 -7.56 6.94
N ILE A 38 -5.72 -6.47 7.69
CA ILE A 38 -5.20 -6.38 9.05
C ILE A 38 -6.33 -6.00 10.02
N TYR A 39 -6.44 -6.74 11.12
CA TYR A 39 -7.22 -6.33 12.28
C TYR A 39 -6.51 -6.78 13.56
N MET A 40 -5.93 -5.83 14.26
CA MET A 40 -4.96 -6.04 15.35
C MET A 40 -5.49 -6.90 16.51
N GLN A 41 -6.80 -6.86 16.75
CA GLN A 41 -7.44 -7.58 17.84
C GLN A 41 -7.77 -9.05 17.51
N GLY A 42 -7.49 -9.49 16.30
CA GLY A 42 -7.80 -10.84 15.81
C GLY A 42 -9.16 -10.96 15.14
N ARG A 43 -9.26 -11.94 14.22
CA ARG A 43 -10.44 -12.17 13.38
C ARG A 43 -11.71 -12.40 14.21
N ASP A 44 -11.61 -13.05 15.34
CA ASP A 44 -12.75 -13.36 16.20
C ASP A 44 -13.38 -12.12 16.83
N LYS A 45 -12.60 -11.07 17.00
CA LYS A 45 -13.06 -9.77 17.54
C LYS A 45 -13.67 -8.85 16.49
N LEU A 46 -13.64 -9.21 15.21
CA LEU A 46 -14.28 -8.41 14.15
C LEU A 46 -15.79 -8.33 14.38
N PRO A 47 -16.39 -7.14 14.28
CA PRO A 47 -17.84 -6.98 14.26
C PRO A 47 -18.48 -7.76 13.11
N ASN A 48 -19.68 -8.31 13.30
CA ASN A 48 -20.35 -9.12 12.27
C ASN A 48 -20.55 -8.36 10.96
N PHE A 49 -20.94 -7.09 11.00
CA PHE A 49 -21.09 -6.27 9.80
C PHE A 49 -19.78 -6.07 9.01
N VAL A 50 -18.59 -6.18 9.65
CA VAL A 50 -17.30 -6.19 8.97
C VAL A 50 -17.01 -7.57 8.38
N LYS A 51 -17.33 -8.65 9.13
CA LYS A 51 -17.23 -10.03 8.62
C LYS A 51 -18.06 -10.23 7.36
N ASP A 52 -19.27 -9.66 7.33
CA ASP A 52 -20.17 -9.72 6.16
C ASP A 52 -19.54 -9.09 4.92
N VAL A 53 -18.90 -7.92 5.06
CA VAL A 53 -18.17 -7.25 3.96
C VAL A 53 -17.01 -8.12 3.47
N ILE A 54 -16.22 -8.69 4.38
CA ILE A 54 -15.10 -9.56 4.02
C ILE A 54 -15.57 -10.82 3.28
N GLU A 55 -16.59 -11.48 3.78
CA GLU A 55 -17.10 -12.71 3.16
C GLU A 55 -17.76 -12.43 1.80
N GLN A 56 -18.44 -11.29 1.65
CA GLN A 56 -18.94 -10.85 0.34
C GLN A 56 -17.79 -10.62 -0.64
N ASN A 57 -16.75 -9.88 -0.23
CA ASN A 57 -15.57 -9.65 -1.07
C ASN A 57 -14.93 -10.96 -1.53
N LYS A 58 -14.79 -11.95 -0.64
CA LYS A 58 -14.25 -13.28 -0.99
C LYS A 58 -15.14 -14.03 -1.98
N LYS A 59 -16.45 -14.01 -1.75
CA LYS A 59 -17.42 -14.69 -2.62
C LYS A 59 -17.41 -14.14 -4.04
N GLU A 60 -17.23 -12.82 -4.17
CA GLU A 60 -17.21 -12.12 -5.46
C GLU A 60 -15.83 -12.15 -6.16
N ASN A 61 -14.78 -12.59 -5.44
CA ASN A 61 -13.41 -12.69 -5.96
C ASN A 61 -12.79 -14.06 -5.61
N PRO A 62 -13.39 -15.17 -6.04
CA PRO A 62 -12.96 -16.52 -5.63
C PRO A 62 -11.56 -16.91 -6.11
N GLU A 63 -11.04 -16.23 -7.12
CA GLU A 63 -9.69 -16.44 -7.66
C GLU A 63 -8.59 -15.73 -6.87
N TYR A 64 -8.96 -14.90 -5.86
CA TYR A 64 -8.03 -14.21 -4.98
C TYR A 64 -7.92 -14.92 -3.62
N THR A 65 -6.70 -14.97 -3.10
CA THR A 65 -6.43 -15.49 -1.75
C THR A 65 -6.49 -14.34 -0.76
N PHE A 66 -7.47 -14.37 0.15
CA PHE A 66 -7.61 -13.38 1.22
C PHE A 66 -6.84 -13.84 2.46
N MET A 67 -5.80 -13.09 2.81
CA MET A 67 -4.96 -13.30 3.98
C MET A 67 -5.29 -12.25 5.04
N PHE A 68 -5.38 -12.72 6.26
CA PHE A 68 -5.75 -11.91 7.42
C PHE A 68 -4.64 -11.97 8.46
N TYR A 69 -4.32 -10.83 9.06
CA TYR A 69 -3.24 -10.69 10.03
C TYR A 69 -3.74 -9.98 11.29
N ASP A 70 -3.47 -10.57 12.44
CA ASP A 70 -3.56 -9.91 13.74
C ASP A 70 -2.17 -9.49 14.26
N TYR A 71 -2.11 -9.01 15.51
CA TYR A 71 -0.86 -8.56 16.10
C TYR A 71 0.20 -9.65 16.17
N ASP A 72 -0.20 -10.86 16.56
CA ASP A 72 0.74 -11.99 16.73
C ASP A 72 1.25 -12.49 15.38
N ASP A 73 0.38 -12.53 14.36
CA ASP A 73 0.75 -12.85 12.98
C ASP A 73 1.75 -11.83 12.43
N ILE A 74 1.51 -10.53 12.65
CA ILE A 74 2.39 -9.44 12.23
C ILE A 74 3.76 -9.60 12.89
N LYS A 75 3.78 -9.74 14.22
CA LYS A 75 5.02 -9.91 14.97
C LYS A 75 5.81 -11.11 14.45
N LYS A 76 5.17 -12.27 14.34
CA LYS A 76 5.79 -13.48 13.80
C LYS A 76 6.35 -13.27 12.41
N TYR A 77 5.57 -12.65 11.51
CA TYR A 77 6.00 -12.38 10.13
C TYR A 77 7.24 -11.49 10.10
N ILE A 78 7.25 -10.38 10.84
CA ILE A 78 8.37 -9.43 10.90
C ILE A 78 9.66 -10.14 11.31
N TYR A 79 9.64 -10.90 12.41
CA TYR A 79 10.84 -11.60 12.90
C TYR A 79 11.32 -12.71 11.97
N GLN A 80 10.43 -13.38 11.24
CA GLN A 80 10.79 -14.53 10.40
C GLN A 80 11.12 -14.15 8.95
N ASN A 81 10.56 -13.05 8.42
CA ASN A 81 10.58 -12.76 7.00
C ASN A 81 11.19 -11.40 6.64
N THR A 82 11.76 -10.68 7.62
CA THR A 82 12.39 -9.38 7.35
C THR A 82 13.84 -9.34 7.86
N ASN A 83 14.57 -8.29 7.49
CA ASN A 83 15.93 -8.09 7.93
C ASN A 83 16.02 -7.33 9.26
N GLU A 84 17.20 -7.33 9.87
CA GLU A 84 17.48 -6.68 11.17
C GLU A 84 17.11 -5.18 11.19
N LYS A 85 17.28 -4.46 10.07
CA LYS A 85 16.89 -3.04 9.96
C LYS A 85 15.39 -2.86 10.21
N ILE A 86 14.56 -3.69 9.57
CA ILE A 86 13.10 -3.65 9.70
C ILE A 86 12.67 -4.06 11.11
N ILE A 87 13.29 -5.11 11.66
CA ILE A 87 13.02 -5.58 13.04
C ILE A 87 13.30 -4.45 14.03
N LYS A 88 14.46 -3.79 13.94
CA LYS A 88 14.80 -2.65 14.80
C LYS A 88 13.85 -1.46 14.67
N CYS A 89 13.31 -1.21 13.47
CA CYS A 89 12.29 -0.19 13.28
C CYS A 89 10.96 -0.59 13.94
N PHE A 90 10.56 -1.85 13.80
CA PHE A 90 9.35 -2.39 14.42
C PHE A 90 9.39 -2.31 15.95
N GLU A 91 10.53 -2.66 16.56
CA GLU A 91 10.74 -2.64 18.01
C GLU A 91 10.67 -1.23 18.63
N LYS A 92 10.84 -0.17 17.83
CA LYS A 92 10.69 1.22 18.27
C LYS A 92 9.24 1.71 18.25
N ILE A 93 8.35 1.02 17.56
CA ILE A 93 6.93 1.39 17.52
C ILE A 93 6.30 0.97 18.85
N ASN A 94 5.55 1.88 19.46
CA ASN A 94 4.80 1.56 20.66
C ASN A 94 3.83 0.40 20.39
N PRO A 95 3.92 -0.74 21.11
CA PRO A 95 3.08 -1.89 20.89
C PRO A 95 1.58 -1.64 21.14
N GLU A 96 1.21 -0.55 21.82
CA GLU A 96 -0.18 -0.13 21.99
C GLU A 96 -0.67 0.74 20.83
N CYS A 97 0.23 1.26 19.99
CA CYS A 97 -0.13 2.00 18.78
C CYS A 97 -0.50 1.05 17.64
N TYR A 98 -1.63 0.39 17.74
CA TYR A 98 -2.12 -0.58 16.75
C TYR A 98 -2.20 -0.02 15.33
N THR A 99 -2.56 1.26 15.20
CA THR A 99 -2.59 1.92 13.89
C THR A 99 -1.19 2.04 13.30
N CYS A 100 -0.19 2.45 14.12
CA CYS A 100 1.20 2.55 13.65
C CYS A 100 1.75 1.20 13.18
N ILE A 101 1.44 0.13 13.93
CA ILE A 101 1.85 -1.24 13.59
C ILE A 101 1.17 -1.71 12.31
N SER A 102 -0.13 -1.42 12.16
CA SER A 102 -0.88 -1.73 10.96
C SER A 102 -0.33 -0.97 9.74
N ASP A 103 -0.05 0.32 9.88
CA ASP A 103 0.58 1.14 8.83
C ASP A 103 1.96 0.60 8.46
N PHE A 104 2.78 0.26 9.45
CA PHE A 104 4.10 -0.32 9.23
C PHE A 104 4.03 -1.62 8.44
N PHE A 105 3.15 -2.53 8.86
CA PHE A 105 3.09 -3.87 8.28
C PHE A 105 2.47 -3.90 6.90
N ARG A 106 1.46 -3.09 6.58
CA ARG A 106 0.79 -3.10 5.26
C ARG A 106 1.76 -2.88 4.11
N TYR A 107 2.76 -2.02 4.27
CA TYR A 107 3.77 -1.80 3.24
C TYR A 107 4.74 -2.97 3.11
N ILE A 108 5.14 -3.55 4.23
CA ILE A 108 6.09 -4.67 4.27
C ILE A 108 5.49 -5.92 3.66
N ILE A 109 4.25 -6.25 4.01
CA ILE A 109 3.61 -7.46 3.49
C ILE A 109 3.39 -7.36 1.98
N VAL A 110 2.88 -6.24 1.48
CA VAL A 110 2.69 -6.06 0.03
C VAL A 110 4.03 -5.94 -0.70
N TYR A 111 5.06 -5.35 -0.10
CA TYR A 111 6.40 -5.37 -0.69
C TYR A 111 6.94 -6.80 -0.80
N ASN A 112 6.81 -7.60 0.25
CA ASN A 112 7.37 -8.94 0.28
C ASN A 112 6.61 -9.94 -0.58
N GLU A 113 5.28 -9.87 -0.59
CA GLU A 113 4.43 -10.89 -1.23
C GLU A 113 3.74 -10.37 -2.51
N GLY A 114 3.72 -9.05 -2.71
CA GLY A 114 2.90 -8.42 -3.73
C GLY A 114 1.40 -8.55 -3.43
N GLY A 115 0.57 -8.01 -4.32
CA GLY A 115 -0.88 -8.10 -4.19
C GLY A 115 -1.53 -6.79 -3.75
N ILE A 116 -2.63 -6.93 -3.06
CA ILE A 116 -3.57 -5.87 -2.70
C ILE A 116 -3.61 -5.73 -1.20
N TYR A 117 -3.35 -4.54 -0.67
CA TYR A 117 -3.78 -4.20 0.68
C TYR A 117 -5.19 -3.64 0.64
N LEU A 118 -6.04 -4.11 1.54
CA LEU A 118 -7.43 -3.69 1.64
C LEU A 118 -7.84 -3.60 3.10
N ASP A 119 -8.22 -2.41 3.58
CA ASP A 119 -8.79 -2.27 4.93
C ASP A 119 -10.02 -3.19 5.09
N VAL A 120 -10.18 -3.78 6.27
CA VAL A 120 -11.25 -4.77 6.55
C VAL A 120 -12.67 -4.27 6.30
N LYS A 121 -12.89 -2.94 6.36
CA LYS A 121 -14.18 -2.30 6.11
C LYS A 121 -14.46 -2.00 4.63
N THR A 122 -13.47 -2.15 3.77
CA THR A 122 -13.55 -1.77 2.35
C THR A 122 -14.28 -2.83 1.55
N LYS A 123 -15.29 -2.42 0.77
CA LYS A 123 -16.07 -3.29 -0.10
C LYS A 123 -15.54 -3.20 -1.54
N ILE A 124 -15.41 -4.35 -2.19
CA ILE A 124 -15.12 -4.48 -3.62
C ILE A 124 -16.47 -4.51 -4.35
N ASN A 125 -16.73 -3.55 -5.23
CA ASN A 125 -18.00 -3.45 -5.96
C ASN A 125 -17.95 -4.15 -7.31
N ILE A 126 -16.78 -4.14 -7.96
CA ILE A 126 -16.53 -4.80 -9.23
C ILE A 126 -15.43 -5.84 -9.01
N PRO A 127 -15.58 -7.09 -9.47
CA PRO A 127 -14.56 -8.12 -9.30
C PRO A 127 -13.17 -7.64 -9.68
N LEU A 128 -12.18 -7.89 -8.82
CA LEU A 128 -10.79 -7.43 -8.99
C LEU A 128 -10.20 -7.84 -10.34
N SER A 129 -10.54 -9.03 -10.84
CA SER A 129 -10.07 -9.53 -12.13
C SER A 129 -10.49 -8.68 -13.33
N GLN A 130 -11.50 -7.84 -13.19
CA GLN A 130 -11.97 -6.98 -14.28
C GLN A 130 -11.16 -5.68 -14.43
N TRP A 131 -10.44 -5.25 -13.38
CA TRP A 131 -9.73 -3.97 -13.40
C TRP A 131 -8.29 -4.02 -12.85
N VAL A 132 -7.93 -5.05 -12.07
CA VAL A 132 -6.54 -5.27 -11.62
C VAL A 132 -5.82 -6.09 -12.67
N MET A 133 -5.08 -5.42 -13.56
CA MET A 133 -4.43 -6.09 -14.70
C MET A 133 -2.94 -5.82 -14.76
N GLY A 134 -2.17 -6.88 -15.02
CA GLY A 134 -0.75 -6.79 -15.34
C GLY A 134 0.12 -6.32 -14.19
N ASP A 135 1.09 -5.48 -14.53
CA ASP A 135 2.11 -4.91 -13.63
C ASP A 135 1.75 -3.51 -13.10
N LYS A 136 0.56 -3.03 -13.44
CA LYS A 136 0.13 -1.67 -13.11
C LYS A 136 -0.10 -1.54 -11.61
N ILE A 137 0.53 -0.53 -11.01
CA ILE A 137 0.24 -0.19 -9.62
C ILE A 137 -1.06 0.60 -9.52
N HIS A 138 -1.81 0.39 -8.43
CA HIS A 138 -3.07 1.06 -8.20
C HIS A 138 -3.01 1.78 -6.85
N ILE A 139 -3.33 3.06 -6.83
CA ILE A 139 -3.23 3.93 -5.66
C ILE A 139 -4.51 4.72 -5.51
N GLY A 140 -5.09 4.68 -4.31
CA GLY A 140 -6.19 5.54 -3.93
C GLY A 140 -5.73 6.95 -3.58
N ILE A 141 -6.55 7.95 -3.90
CA ILE A 141 -6.31 9.34 -3.54
C ILE A 141 -7.56 9.91 -2.89
N TRP A 142 -7.37 10.67 -1.84
CA TRP A 142 -8.40 11.49 -1.24
C TRP A 142 -8.19 12.95 -1.63
N LEU A 143 -9.24 13.60 -2.10
CA LEU A 143 -9.27 15.04 -2.34
C LEU A 143 -9.69 15.76 -1.05
N TRP A 144 -8.82 16.61 -0.53
CA TRP A 144 -9.13 17.39 0.67
C TRP A 144 -9.16 18.88 0.34
N ASN A 145 -10.29 19.54 0.63
CA ASN A 145 -10.50 20.95 0.23
C ASN A 145 -9.85 22.00 1.14
N ASP A 146 -9.31 21.64 2.32
CA ASP A 146 -9.01 22.62 3.38
C ASP A 146 -7.59 22.61 3.96
N TYR A 147 -6.57 21.97 3.36
CA TYR A 147 -5.22 21.97 3.95
C TYR A 147 -4.21 22.81 3.16
N THR A 148 -3.66 23.86 3.81
CA THR A 148 -2.73 24.84 3.22
C THR A 148 -1.27 24.43 3.16
N GLU A 149 -0.82 23.41 3.89
CA GLU A 149 0.59 23.04 4.02
C GLU A 149 1.12 21.95 3.07
N LEU A 150 0.25 21.30 2.29
CA LEU A 150 0.65 20.23 1.38
C LEU A 150 0.84 20.71 -0.07
N ASP A 151 0.65 21.99 -0.36
CA ASP A 151 0.67 22.57 -1.70
C ASP A 151 2.02 22.47 -2.44
N GLU A 152 3.13 22.32 -1.72
CA GLU A 152 4.46 22.22 -2.36
C GLU A 152 4.83 20.81 -2.87
N TYR A 153 4.11 19.77 -2.44
CA TYR A 153 4.55 18.39 -2.63
C TYR A 153 3.74 17.56 -3.65
N TYR A 154 2.56 18.03 -4.09
CA TYR A 154 1.59 17.13 -4.76
C TYR A 154 1.03 17.64 -6.07
N ASP A 155 1.89 18.05 -6.98
CA ASP A 155 1.51 18.19 -8.38
C ASP A 155 1.69 16.83 -9.11
N ILE A 156 0.76 15.90 -8.87
CA ILE A 156 0.74 14.60 -9.56
C ILE A 156 0.37 14.80 -11.04
N ASP A 157 -0.40 15.84 -11.36
CA ASP A 157 -0.96 16.07 -12.69
C ASP A 157 -0.44 17.34 -13.36
N HIS A 158 0.51 18.07 -12.76
CA HIS A 158 0.95 19.40 -13.22
C HIS A 158 -0.22 20.40 -13.40
N LYS A 159 -1.31 20.26 -12.63
CA LYS A 159 -2.47 21.15 -12.70
C LYS A 159 -2.36 22.31 -11.71
N PRO A 160 -2.95 23.47 -12.03
CA PRO A 160 -2.83 24.64 -11.17
C PRO A 160 -3.43 24.44 -9.78
N LYS A 161 -2.80 25.06 -8.80
CA LYS A 161 -3.09 25.09 -7.37
C LYS A 161 -4.58 25.16 -7.06
N GLY A 162 -5.08 24.23 -6.25
CA GLY A 162 -6.44 24.31 -5.74
C GLY A 162 -6.97 23.10 -4.95
N ASN A 163 -6.57 21.89 -5.29
CA ASN A 163 -7.07 20.68 -4.63
C ASN A 163 -5.92 19.83 -4.11
N LYS A 164 -5.85 19.69 -2.81
CA LYS A 164 -4.84 18.87 -2.13
C LYS A 164 -5.21 17.40 -2.22
N LYS A 165 -4.25 16.59 -2.65
CA LYS A 165 -4.45 15.17 -2.82
C LYS A 165 -3.58 14.40 -1.84
N GLN A 166 -4.19 13.62 -0.95
CA GLN A 166 -3.50 12.68 -0.08
C GLN A 166 -3.68 11.28 -0.61
N MET A 167 -2.60 10.52 -0.72
CA MET A 167 -2.69 9.12 -1.12
C MET A 167 -3.23 8.28 0.01
N LEU A 168 -4.23 7.46 -0.31
CA LEU A 168 -4.86 6.56 0.64
C LEU A 168 -4.01 5.33 0.85
N GLN A 169 -3.79 5.02 2.11
CA GLN A 169 -3.11 3.79 2.52
C GLN A 169 -4.09 2.66 2.89
N SER A 170 -5.40 2.93 2.79
CA SER A 170 -6.46 1.94 3.04
C SER A 170 -6.63 0.94 1.89
N VAL A 171 -6.22 1.32 0.68
CA VAL A 171 -6.23 0.47 -0.52
C VAL A 171 -5.06 0.83 -1.42
N PHE A 172 -4.24 -0.14 -1.73
CA PHE A 172 -3.20 -0.02 -2.76
C PHE A 172 -2.78 -1.40 -3.28
N MET A 173 -2.22 -1.42 -4.47
CA MET A 173 -1.85 -2.67 -5.15
C MET A 173 -0.49 -2.52 -5.81
N PHE A 174 0.40 -3.48 -5.54
CA PHE A 174 1.75 -3.49 -6.09
C PHE A 174 2.19 -4.90 -6.47
N PRO A 175 2.98 -5.03 -7.54
CA PRO A 175 3.79 -6.22 -7.76
C PRO A 175 4.73 -6.47 -6.57
N LYS A 176 5.15 -7.72 -6.42
CA LYS A 176 6.14 -8.12 -5.41
C LYS A 176 7.45 -7.34 -5.61
N ARG A 177 8.08 -6.89 -4.52
CA ARG A 177 9.36 -6.19 -4.52
C ARG A 177 9.38 -4.88 -5.32
N HIS A 178 8.25 -4.25 -5.48
CA HIS A 178 8.18 -3.01 -6.25
C HIS A 178 9.02 -1.89 -5.63
N PRO A 179 9.88 -1.17 -6.42
CA PRO A 179 10.86 -0.21 -5.87
C PRO A 179 10.21 1.02 -5.21
N LEU A 180 9.04 1.46 -5.67
CA LEU A 180 8.29 2.53 -4.97
C LEU A 180 7.97 2.16 -3.54
N LEU A 181 7.45 0.93 -3.33
CA LEU A 181 7.07 0.47 -1.99
C LEU A 181 8.30 0.22 -1.11
N LYS A 182 9.44 -0.18 -1.71
CA LYS A 182 10.73 -0.19 -1.00
C LYS A 182 11.10 1.20 -0.49
N GLY A 183 10.92 2.23 -1.32
CA GLY A 183 11.14 3.62 -0.93
C GLY A 183 10.27 4.04 0.25
N VAL A 184 8.97 3.68 0.24
CA VAL A 184 8.06 3.93 1.36
C VAL A 184 8.57 3.31 2.66
N ILE A 185 9.02 2.04 2.61
CA ILE A 185 9.55 1.34 3.78
C ILE A 185 10.83 2.01 4.30
N ASP A 186 11.73 2.43 3.41
CA ASP A 186 12.96 3.11 3.81
C ASP A 186 12.68 4.48 4.44
N ASP A 187 11.79 5.26 3.84
CA ASP A 187 11.37 6.58 4.35
C ASP A 187 10.66 6.44 5.69
N MET A 188 9.77 5.46 5.85
CA MET A 188 9.10 5.15 7.11
C MET A 188 10.10 4.75 8.21
N CYS A 189 11.07 3.88 7.90
CA CYS A 189 12.14 3.55 8.84
C CYS A 189 13.01 4.76 9.19
N HIS A 190 13.20 5.69 8.26
CA HIS A 190 13.89 6.95 8.54
C HIS A 190 13.07 7.81 9.51
N GLN A 191 11.76 7.96 9.28
CA GLN A 191 10.88 8.68 10.20
C GLN A 191 10.91 8.07 11.62
N ILE A 192 10.76 6.75 11.74
CA ILE A 192 10.81 6.04 13.02
C ILE A 192 12.14 6.29 13.76
N ASN A 193 13.26 6.40 13.05
CA ASN A 193 14.57 6.55 13.68
C ASN A 193 14.91 7.99 14.06
N TYR A 194 14.43 8.98 13.31
CA TYR A 194 14.95 10.35 13.39
C TYR A 194 13.88 11.44 13.60
N ASN A 195 12.59 11.12 13.37
CA ASN A 195 11.51 12.08 13.59
C ASN A 195 11.27 12.26 15.10
N LYS A 196 11.23 13.52 15.53
CA LYS A 196 10.96 13.90 16.93
C LYS A 196 9.47 14.18 17.19
N SER A 197 8.67 14.20 16.14
CA SER A 197 7.23 14.36 16.24
C SER A 197 6.58 13.10 16.82
N ASN A 198 5.44 13.26 17.47
CA ASN A 198 4.57 12.16 17.86
C ASN A 198 3.36 12.05 16.91
N ASP A 199 3.46 12.61 15.70
CA ASP A 199 2.40 12.60 14.73
C ASP A 199 2.42 11.31 13.91
N ILE A 200 1.41 10.49 14.12
CA ILE A 200 1.23 9.23 13.41
C ILE A 200 1.14 9.42 11.89
N LEU A 201 0.52 10.51 11.42
CA LEU A 201 0.34 10.78 10.00
C LEU A 201 1.69 11.00 9.30
N GLU A 202 2.65 11.60 10.03
CA GLU A 202 4.00 11.91 9.53
C GLU A 202 4.99 10.76 9.68
N ILE A 203 4.77 9.85 10.64
CA ILE A 203 5.73 8.76 10.92
C ILE A 203 5.41 7.50 10.12
N THR A 204 4.16 7.04 10.14
CA THR A 204 3.74 5.80 9.48
C THR A 204 2.54 5.99 8.55
N GLY A 205 1.82 7.08 8.73
CA GLY A 205 0.53 7.35 8.14
C GLY A 205 0.56 7.89 6.71
N PRO A 206 -0.59 8.39 6.24
CA PRO A 206 -0.79 8.77 4.84
C PRO A 206 0.06 9.96 4.38
N ASN A 207 0.49 10.86 5.28
CA ASN A 207 1.39 11.96 4.90
C ASN A 207 2.77 11.41 4.51
N MET A 208 3.36 10.54 5.34
CA MET A 208 4.62 9.86 5.01
C MET A 208 4.50 9.08 3.70
N TYR A 209 3.43 8.29 3.54
CA TYR A 209 3.18 7.50 2.35
C TYR A 209 3.11 8.37 1.10
N THR A 210 2.35 9.46 1.15
CA THR A 210 2.19 10.39 0.03
C THR A 210 3.53 11.07 -0.33
N LYS A 211 4.27 11.57 0.66
CA LYS A 211 5.61 12.18 0.44
C LYS A 211 6.61 11.22 -0.21
N SER A 212 6.52 9.93 0.11
CA SER A 212 7.41 8.91 -0.44
C SER A 212 7.09 8.56 -1.89
N ILE A 213 5.82 8.52 -2.27
CA ILE A 213 5.37 8.02 -3.58
C ILE A 213 5.21 9.13 -4.62
N ALA A 214 4.53 10.24 -4.27
CA ALA A 214 4.11 11.25 -5.22
C ALA A 214 5.23 11.75 -6.15
N PRO A 215 6.43 12.10 -5.66
CA PRO A 215 7.50 12.61 -6.52
C PRO A 215 8.03 11.60 -7.54
N LYS A 216 7.84 10.30 -7.26
CA LYS A 216 8.41 9.19 -8.05
C LYS A 216 7.37 8.52 -8.96
N LEU A 217 6.08 8.78 -8.75
CA LEU A 217 4.98 8.06 -9.41
C LEU A 217 5.05 8.16 -10.94
N LYS A 218 5.43 9.32 -11.47
CA LYS A 218 5.59 9.59 -12.92
C LYS A 218 6.55 8.63 -13.65
N TYR A 219 7.39 7.91 -12.94
CA TYR A 219 8.35 6.96 -13.53
C TYR A 219 7.79 5.53 -13.67
N TYR A 220 6.55 5.31 -13.24
CA TYR A 220 5.94 3.98 -13.19
C TYR A 220 4.61 3.93 -13.94
N ASN A 221 4.19 2.72 -14.30
CA ASN A 221 2.85 2.50 -14.83
C ASN A 221 1.85 2.41 -13.68
N TYR A 222 0.91 3.36 -13.60
CA TYR A 222 -0.02 3.45 -12.47
C TYR A 222 -1.44 3.82 -12.89
N SER A 223 -2.39 3.50 -12.03
CA SER A 223 -3.75 4.04 -12.02
C SER A 223 -4.03 4.73 -10.69
N ILE A 224 -4.66 5.87 -10.77
CA ILE A 224 -5.14 6.62 -9.61
C ILE A 224 -6.66 6.49 -9.54
N TYR A 225 -7.17 6.29 -8.32
CA TYR A 225 -8.59 6.24 -8.01
C TYR A 225 -8.88 7.33 -6.99
N GLU A 226 -9.80 8.23 -7.30
CA GLU A 226 -10.21 9.35 -6.44
C GLU A 226 -11.41 8.95 -5.59
N GLU A 227 -11.42 9.25 -4.30
CA GLU A 227 -12.50 8.85 -3.38
C GLU A 227 -13.84 9.48 -3.75
N ASP A 228 -13.83 10.73 -4.27
CA ASP A 228 -15.03 11.46 -4.70
C ASP A 228 -15.23 11.44 -6.22
N GLY A 229 -14.39 10.71 -6.97
CA GLY A 229 -14.43 10.62 -8.42
C GLY A 229 -15.29 9.47 -8.94
N GLU A 230 -15.81 9.61 -10.17
CA GLU A 230 -16.62 8.57 -10.85
C GLU A 230 -15.91 7.22 -10.95
N LEU A 231 -14.58 7.22 -11.03
CA LEU A 231 -13.76 6.00 -11.16
C LEU A 231 -13.71 5.18 -9.87
N TYR A 232 -13.83 5.84 -8.70
CA TYR A 232 -13.77 5.15 -7.41
C TYR A 232 -15.11 4.57 -6.99
N ASN A 233 -16.17 5.30 -7.22
CA ASN A 233 -17.53 4.91 -6.82
C ASN A 233 -17.99 3.61 -7.47
N ASN A 234 -17.36 3.19 -8.57
CA ASN A 234 -17.75 1.98 -9.28
C ASN A 234 -16.97 0.73 -8.85
N ASN A 235 -15.68 0.85 -8.48
CA ASN A 235 -14.83 -0.33 -8.23
C ASN A 235 -14.75 -0.72 -6.75
N ILE A 236 -14.67 0.28 -5.85
CA ILE A 236 -14.45 0.09 -4.41
C ILE A 236 -15.27 1.11 -3.62
N THR A 237 -15.82 0.68 -2.50
CA THR A 237 -16.37 1.55 -1.45
C THR A 237 -15.47 1.44 -0.21
N PHE A 238 -14.85 2.56 0.22
CA PHE A 238 -13.91 2.57 1.35
C PHE A 238 -14.52 2.14 2.67
N ASP A 239 -15.78 2.49 2.90
CA ASP A 239 -16.54 2.04 4.03
C ASP A 239 -17.80 1.31 3.58
N GLY A 240 -17.64 0.04 3.21
CA GLY A 240 -18.73 -0.88 2.86
C GLY A 240 -19.68 -1.17 4.04
N THR A 241 -19.38 -0.66 5.23
CA THR A 241 -20.22 -0.78 6.42
C THR A 241 -21.20 0.38 6.60
N HIS A 242 -21.19 1.37 5.67
CA HIS A 242 -22.04 2.54 5.71
C HIS A 242 -21.98 3.32 7.05
N GLY A 243 -20.76 3.62 7.49
CA GLY A 243 -20.50 4.38 8.72
C GLY A 243 -20.50 3.56 10.02
N LYS A 244 -21.04 2.33 10.01
CA LYS A 244 -21.11 1.48 11.22
C LYS A 244 -19.75 1.19 11.84
N TYR A 245 -18.70 1.07 10.99
CA TYR A 245 -17.34 0.84 11.48
C TYR A 245 -16.81 2.04 12.27
N TYR A 246 -17.01 3.25 11.78
CA TYR A 246 -16.62 4.48 12.50
C TYR A 246 -17.38 4.63 13.82
N GLU A 247 -18.67 4.36 13.80
CA GLU A 247 -19.50 4.39 15.00
C GLU A 247 -19.00 3.37 16.03
N TYR A 248 -18.75 2.13 15.61
CA TYR A 248 -18.19 1.08 16.46
C TYR A 248 -16.86 1.49 17.07
N MET A 249 -15.92 2.00 16.25
CA MET A 249 -14.60 2.42 16.70
C MET A 249 -14.67 3.58 17.70
N ASN A 250 -15.56 4.54 17.48
CA ASN A 250 -15.75 5.68 18.38
C ASN A 250 -16.37 5.26 19.70
N ASN A 251 -17.43 4.44 19.67
CA ASN A 251 -18.14 3.98 20.87
C ASN A 251 -17.22 3.12 21.77
N ASN A 252 -16.30 2.36 21.19
CA ASN A 252 -15.35 1.54 21.92
C ASN A 252 -14.00 2.25 22.19
N LYS A 253 -13.88 3.54 21.88
CA LYS A 253 -12.64 4.33 22.01
C LYS A 253 -11.41 3.71 21.29
N LEU A 254 -11.65 2.98 20.22
CA LEU A 254 -10.62 2.28 19.45
C LEU A 254 -10.05 3.15 18.32
N HIS A 255 -10.73 4.23 17.95
CA HIS A 255 -10.31 5.09 16.87
C HIS A 255 -9.00 5.82 17.22
N TRP A 256 -8.00 5.75 16.33
CA TRP A 256 -6.66 6.29 16.53
C TRP A 256 -6.65 7.76 16.94
N SER A 257 -7.55 8.60 16.40
CA SER A 257 -7.63 10.03 16.73
C SER A 257 -8.05 10.30 18.18
N LYS A 258 -8.57 9.32 18.88
CA LYS A 258 -8.97 9.40 20.30
C LYS A 258 -7.88 8.89 21.24
N LYS A 259 -6.87 8.22 20.71
CA LYS A 259 -5.73 7.71 21.47
C LYS A 259 -4.62 8.75 21.49
N LYS A 260 -4.15 9.10 22.69
CA LYS A 260 -3.00 10.00 22.90
C LYS A 260 -1.70 9.21 23.12
N ASP A 261 -1.66 7.96 22.69
CA ASP A 261 -0.52 7.10 22.88
C ASP A 261 0.68 7.62 22.09
N LYS A 262 1.87 7.46 22.66
CA LYS A 262 3.10 7.74 21.91
C LYS A 262 3.21 6.80 20.73
N VAL A 263 3.63 7.30 19.59
CA VAL A 263 3.89 6.50 18.39
C VAL A 263 5.12 5.62 18.59
N LEU A 264 6.15 6.17 19.23
CA LEU A 264 7.45 5.53 19.44
C LEU A 264 7.76 5.38 20.94
N ILE A 265 8.51 4.34 21.28
CA ILE A 265 9.08 4.08 22.64
C ILE A 265 10.56 4.39 22.68
#